data_4867c566697bcb1a7ccaf8e9ef345c81
#
_entry.id   4867c566697bcb1a7ccaf8e9ef345c81
#
_cell.length_a   1.000
_cell.length_b   1.000
_cell.length_c   1.000
_cell.angle_alpha   90.00
_cell.angle_beta   90.00
_cell.angle_gamma   90.00
#
_symmetry.space_group_name_H-M   'P 1'
#
loop_
_entity.id
_entity.type
_entity.pdbx_description
1 polymer ?
#
loop_
_entity_poly.entity_id
_entity_poly.type
_entity_poly.pdbx_seq_one_letter_code
_entity_poly.pdbx_strand_id
1 'polypeptide(L)'
;MDPRSILREGRTKLELWHPVRGWPAAGSDTRPRLLITGVGGKIGQVLRAGLEKDYAVLGCDLRRAPGVDRVADVRRLGSIAPLFEGVDAVIDLAADSRADASWESVLDNNVASAVSVLEAARRAGVPRVVQASSNHVTGIFEEDEPYASILAGSYTGIEPGAFPRIGADAPIRPDGPYAVGKVFGEAAGRYYSDAFGLSVIYLRLGQVNREDRPKNESHWATLLTHRDLVELIRCCLVAPSTVRFGVFYGVSANKWRIWETDDVRETLGFQPRDDAEAMR
;
A
#
# COMPACT_ATOMS: atom_id res chain seq x y z
N MET A 1 2.30 -31.08 11.97
CA MET A 1 2.08 -31.14 10.52
C MET A 1 3.01 -30.12 9.87
N ASP A 2 3.89 -30.56 8.97
CA ASP A 2 4.79 -29.66 8.24
C ASP A 2 3.95 -28.79 7.32
N PRO A 3 3.99 -27.43 7.43
CA PRO A 3 3.25 -26.52 6.54
C PRO A 3 3.59 -26.72 5.06
N ARG A 4 4.71 -27.36 4.74
CA ARG A 4 5.16 -27.67 3.38
C ARG A 4 4.42 -28.86 2.75
N SER A 5 3.68 -29.66 3.52
CA SER A 5 2.95 -30.82 3.01
C SER A 5 1.63 -30.46 2.33
N ILE A 6 1.03 -29.34 2.69
CA ILE A 6 -0.25 -28.86 2.12
C ILE A 6 -0.09 -28.37 0.67
N LEU A 7 1.12 -28.06 0.24
CA LEU A 7 1.40 -27.48 -1.10
C LEU A 7 1.79 -28.52 -2.17
N ARG A 8 1.77 -29.82 -1.86
CA ARG A 8 2.16 -30.89 -2.82
C ARG A 8 1.03 -31.44 -3.66
N GLU A 9 -0.23 -31.18 -3.32
CA GLU A 9 -1.40 -31.68 -4.07
C GLU A 9 -2.09 -30.56 -4.85
N GLY A 10 -1.55 -30.18 -5.96
CA GLY A 10 -2.15 -29.14 -6.83
C GLY A 10 -1.51 -29.02 -8.19
N ARG A 11 -0.98 -30.13 -8.75
CA ARG A 11 -0.67 -30.20 -10.19
C ARG A 11 -1.92 -30.59 -10.96
N THR A 12 -2.94 -29.74 -10.96
CA THR A 12 -4.02 -29.83 -11.94
C THR A 12 -3.57 -29.11 -13.22
N LYS A 13 -3.81 -29.77 -14.36
CA LYS A 13 -3.50 -29.32 -15.71
C LYS A 13 -3.77 -27.85 -15.89
N LEU A 14 -2.70 -27.08 -16.18
CA LEU A 14 -2.80 -25.76 -16.79
C LEU A 14 -3.57 -25.93 -18.11
N GLU A 15 -4.83 -25.58 -18.13
CA GLU A 15 -5.57 -25.36 -19.37
C GLU A 15 -4.85 -24.31 -20.19
N LEU A 16 -4.76 -24.57 -21.48
CA LEU A 16 -4.06 -23.82 -22.50
C LEU A 16 -4.24 -22.30 -22.33
N TRP A 17 -3.23 -21.70 -21.81
CA TRP A 17 -3.17 -20.30 -21.48
C TRP A 17 -2.67 -19.53 -22.71
N HIS A 18 -3.53 -18.68 -23.27
CA HIS A 18 -3.10 -17.75 -24.30
C HIS A 18 -2.32 -16.61 -23.62
N PRO A 19 -1.05 -16.42 -23.95
CA PRO A 19 -0.25 -15.36 -23.32
C PRO A 19 -0.85 -14.00 -23.64
N VAL A 20 -1.51 -13.39 -22.67
CA VAL A 20 -1.68 -11.94 -22.69
C VAL A 20 -0.27 -11.38 -22.57
N ARG A 21 0.24 -10.74 -23.62
CA ARG A 21 1.58 -10.13 -23.61
C ARG A 21 1.66 -9.17 -22.45
N GLY A 22 2.39 -9.53 -21.39
CA GLY A 22 2.53 -8.75 -20.17
C GLY A 22 3.22 -7.42 -20.46
N TRP A 23 4.51 -7.46 -20.65
CA TRP A 23 5.35 -6.30 -20.96
C TRP A 23 5.53 -6.12 -22.47
N PRO A 24 5.67 -4.86 -22.97
CA PRO A 24 6.18 -4.65 -24.32
C PRO A 24 7.49 -5.41 -24.48
N ALA A 25 7.71 -5.99 -25.66
CA ALA A 25 8.97 -6.68 -25.95
C ALA A 25 10.15 -5.82 -25.50
N ALA A 26 11.18 -6.45 -24.92
CA ALA A 26 12.36 -5.77 -24.42
C ALA A 26 12.97 -4.89 -25.54
N GLY A 27 12.55 -3.63 -25.55
CA GLY A 27 13.16 -2.56 -26.31
C GLY A 27 14.33 -1.98 -25.51
N SER A 28 14.88 -0.89 -25.95
CA SER A 28 16.03 -0.18 -25.33
C SER A 28 15.78 0.42 -23.94
N ASP A 29 14.64 0.18 -23.30
CA ASP A 29 14.32 0.69 -21.96
C ASP A 29 14.98 -0.18 -20.89
N THR A 30 16.02 0.36 -20.27
CA THR A 30 16.80 -0.30 -19.22
C THR A 30 16.32 0.03 -17.80
N ARG A 31 15.25 0.83 -17.65
CA ARG A 31 14.69 1.17 -16.35
C ARG A 31 14.09 -0.06 -15.66
N PRO A 32 14.15 -0.13 -14.32
CA PRO A 32 13.49 -1.21 -13.59
C PRO A 32 11.99 -1.25 -13.90
N ARG A 33 11.44 -2.45 -14.02
CA ARG A 33 10.04 -2.70 -14.36
C ARG A 33 9.17 -2.67 -13.11
N LEU A 34 8.21 -1.76 -13.08
CA LEU A 34 7.32 -1.52 -11.96
C LEU A 34 5.88 -1.80 -12.36
N LEU A 35 5.23 -2.76 -11.70
CA LEU A 35 3.79 -2.99 -11.83
C LEU A 35 3.04 -2.20 -10.75
N ILE A 36 2.02 -1.42 -11.15
CA ILE A 36 1.11 -0.74 -10.23
C ILE A 36 -0.30 -1.29 -10.46
N THR A 37 -0.86 -1.96 -9.44
CA THR A 37 -2.27 -2.38 -9.45
C THR A 37 -3.14 -1.27 -8.87
N GLY A 38 -4.40 -1.16 -9.32
CA GLY A 38 -5.27 -0.04 -8.89
C GLY A 38 -4.79 1.33 -9.39
N VAL A 39 -4.04 1.37 -10.51
CA VAL A 39 -3.40 2.57 -11.04
C VAL A 39 -4.39 3.66 -11.46
N GLY A 40 -5.63 3.31 -11.77
CA GLY A 40 -6.69 4.26 -12.12
C GLY A 40 -7.24 5.05 -10.93
N GLY A 41 -6.91 4.64 -9.69
CA GLY A 41 -7.28 5.34 -8.46
C GLY A 41 -6.48 6.63 -8.22
N LYS A 42 -6.89 7.42 -7.22
CA LYS A 42 -6.22 8.69 -6.85
C LYS A 42 -4.71 8.52 -6.62
N ILE A 43 -4.36 7.60 -5.72
CA ILE A 43 -2.97 7.31 -5.35
C ILE A 43 -2.21 6.76 -6.56
N GLY A 44 -2.83 5.85 -7.32
CA GLY A 44 -2.21 5.24 -8.48
C GLY A 44 -1.78 6.24 -9.55
N GLN A 45 -2.62 7.23 -9.83
CA GLN A 45 -2.31 8.29 -10.79
C GLN A 45 -1.15 9.19 -10.33
N VAL A 46 -1.12 9.54 -9.03
CA VAL A 46 -0.02 10.31 -8.44
C VAL A 46 1.29 9.54 -8.53
N LEU A 47 1.27 8.26 -8.15
CA LEU A 47 2.47 7.43 -8.17
C LEU A 47 2.96 7.17 -9.59
N ARG A 48 2.06 6.90 -10.55
CA ARG A 48 2.48 6.74 -11.95
C ARG A 48 3.21 7.97 -12.44
N ALA A 49 2.61 9.16 -12.30
CA ALA A 49 3.21 10.42 -12.74
C ALA A 49 4.55 10.71 -12.04
N GLY A 50 4.66 10.38 -10.75
CA GLY A 50 5.88 10.62 -9.97
C GLY A 50 7.01 9.62 -10.24
N LEU A 51 6.70 8.41 -10.74
CA LEU A 51 7.66 7.31 -10.88
C LEU A 51 8.05 6.99 -12.33
N GLU A 52 7.24 7.38 -13.33
CA GLU A 52 7.45 7.00 -14.74
C GLU A 52 8.75 7.50 -15.37
N LYS A 53 9.44 8.46 -14.75
CA LYS A 53 10.76 8.91 -15.19
C LYS A 53 11.86 7.91 -14.84
N ASP A 54 11.73 7.25 -13.68
CA ASP A 54 12.76 6.40 -13.11
C ASP A 54 12.48 4.91 -13.35
N TYR A 55 11.22 4.56 -13.59
CA TYR A 55 10.75 3.18 -13.77
C TYR A 55 9.99 3.00 -15.08
N ALA A 56 10.13 1.83 -15.68
CA ALA A 56 9.22 1.37 -16.73
C ALA A 56 7.92 0.89 -16.05
N VAL A 57 6.90 1.76 -16.02
CA VAL A 57 5.65 1.51 -15.28
C VAL A 57 4.64 0.79 -16.16
N LEU A 58 4.12 -0.35 -15.67
CA LEU A 58 2.92 -1.01 -16.17
C LEU A 58 1.79 -0.80 -15.17
N GLY A 59 0.72 -0.12 -15.58
CA GLY A 59 -0.45 0.11 -14.74
C GLY A 59 -1.58 -0.88 -15.06
N CYS A 60 -2.14 -1.55 -14.06
CA CYS A 60 -3.36 -2.33 -14.23
C CYS A 60 -4.48 -1.89 -13.28
N ASP A 61 -5.72 -2.03 -13.75
CA ASP A 61 -6.93 -1.73 -12.99
C ASP A 61 -8.08 -2.60 -13.48
N LEU A 62 -9.15 -2.70 -12.70
CA LEU A 62 -10.37 -3.40 -13.07
C LEU A 62 -11.11 -2.71 -14.23
N ARG A 63 -10.94 -1.40 -14.38
CA ARG A 63 -11.62 -0.56 -15.37
C ARG A 63 -10.62 0.28 -16.16
N ARG A 64 -11.00 0.62 -17.39
CA ARG A 64 -10.22 1.61 -18.18
C ARG A 64 -10.28 2.97 -17.52
N ALA A 65 -9.12 3.59 -17.37
CA ALA A 65 -8.92 4.95 -16.87
C ALA A 65 -7.62 5.51 -17.44
N PRO A 66 -7.34 6.80 -17.35
CA PRO A 66 -6.01 7.34 -17.64
C PRO A 66 -4.93 6.59 -16.84
N GLY A 67 -3.83 6.24 -17.50
CA GLY A 67 -2.73 5.51 -16.89
C GLY A 67 -2.94 3.99 -16.74
N VAL A 68 -4.08 3.43 -17.18
CA VAL A 68 -4.33 1.98 -17.18
C VAL A 68 -3.87 1.38 -18.52
N ASP A 69 -2.77 0.65 -18.49
CA ASP A 69 -2.21 -0.05 -19.65
C ASP A 69 -2.90 -1.41 -19.87
N ARG A 70 -3.34 -2.04 -18.79
CA ARG A 70 -4.02 -3.34 -18.80
C ARG A 70 -5.25 -3.34 -17.91
N VAL A 71 -6.36 -3.83 -18.46
CA VAL A 71 -7.57 -4.11 -17.67
C VAL A 71 -7.48 -5.54 -17.18
N ALA A 72 -7.44 -5.71 -15.84
CA ALA A 72 -7.32 -7.02 -15.21
C ALA A 72 -8.03 -7.02 -13.85
N ASP A 73 -8.60 -8.17 -13.50
CA ASP A 73 -9.23 -8.39 -12.19
C ASP A 73 -8.21 -8.99 -11.22
N VAL A 74 -7.70 -8.18 -10.30
CA VAL A 74 -6.68 -8.61 -9.33
C VAL A 74 -7.16 -9.68 -8.35
N ARG A 75 -8.46 -9.87 -8.21
CA ARG A 75 -9.03 -10.95 -7.39
C ARG A 75 -8.79 -12.35 -7.99
N ARG A 76 -8.45 -12.38 -9.27
CA ARG A 76 -8.28 -13.62 -10.04
C ARG A 76 -6.84 -13.81 -10.45
N LEU A 77 -6.13 -14.71 -9.76
CA LEU A 77 -4.73 -15.00 -10.02
C LEU A 77 -4.42 -15.22 -11.50
N GLY A 78 -5.24 -16.00 -12.21
CA GLY A 78 -5.06 -16.26 -13.64
C GLY A 78 -5.17 -15.01 -14.53
N SER A 79 -5.91 -13.99 -14.08
CA SER A 79 -6.05 -12.70 -14.80
C SER A 79 -4.79 -11.86 -14.71
N ILE A 80 -4.07 -11.93 -13.58
CA ILE A 80 -2.95 -11.03 -13.29
C ILE A 80 -1.57 -11.68 -13.39
N ALA A 81 -1.46 -13.00 -13.23
CA ALA A 81 -0.18 -13.70 -13.22
C ALA A 81 0.77 -13.29 -14.38
N PRO A 82 0.29 -13.09 -15.62
CA PRO A 82 1.17 -12.66 -16.72
C PRO A 82 1.75 -11.27 -16.55
N LEU A 83 1.08 -10.41 -15.80
CA LEU A 83 1.54 -9.04 -15.61
C LEU A 83 2.76 -8.97 -14.67
N PHE A 84 3.01 -10.05 -13.92
CA PHE A 84 4.11 -10.15 -12.96
C PHE A 84 5.40 -10.70 -13.55
N GLU A 85 5.36 -11.24 -14.77
CA GLU A 85 6.55 -11.81 -15.42
C GLU A 85 7.60 -10.73 -15.71
N GLY A 86 8.80 -10.92 -15.17
CA GLY A 86 9.93 -10.01 -15.35
C GLY A 86 9.75 -8.64 -14.69
N VAL A 87 8.93 -8.54 -13.65
CA VAL A 87 8.72 -7.34 -12.84
C VAL A 87 9.75 -7.28 -11.73
N ASP A 88 10.38 -6.13 -11.54
CA ASP A 88 11.36 -5.89 -10.47
C ASP A 88 10.71 -5.48 -9.14
N ALA A 89 9.55 -4.83 -9.19
CA ALA A 89 8.76 -4.51 -8.00
C ALA A 89 7.27 -4.32 -8.32
N VAL A 90 6.42 -4.52 -7.31
CA VAL A 90 4.98 -4.29 -7.39
C VAL A 90 4.56 -3.25 -6.37
N ILE A 91 3.71 -2.31 -6.78
CA ILE A 91 2.94 -1.45 -5.89
C ILE A 91 1.48 -1.90 -5.99
N ASP A 92 0.94 -2.43 -4.90
CA ASP A 92 -0.45 -2.90 -4.84
C ASP A 92 -1.35 -1.89 -4.12
N LEU A 93 -2.21 -1.25 -4.91
CA LEU A 93 -3.20 -0.28 -4.45
C LEU A 93 -4.63 -0.77 -4.65
N ALA A 94 -4.81 -1.94 -5.26
CA ALA A 94 -6.12 -2.43 -5.67
C ALA A 94 -6.92 -2.90 -4.45
N ALA A 95 -8.01 -2.20 -4.17
CA ALA A 95 -8.94 -2.51 -3.08
C ALA A 95 -10.25 -1.74 -3.27
N ASP A 96 -11.31 -2.16 -2.61
CA ASP A 96 -12.39 -1.25 -2.27
C ASP A 96 -11.92 -0.38 -1.10
N SER A 97 -11.67 0.89 -1.37
CA SER A 97 -11.06 1.84 -0.42
C SER A 97 -12.08 2.66 0.38
N ARG A 98 -13.37 2.33 0.28
CA ARG A 98 -14.41 3.03 1.03
C ARG A 98 -14.40 2.57 2.48
N ALA A 99 -14.39 3.51 3.41
CA ALA A 99 -14.41 3.21 4.84
C ALA A 99 -15.71 2.47 5.25
N ASP A 100 -16.81 2.75 4.55
CA ASP A 100 -18.13 2.13 4.73
C ASP A 100 -18.37 0.88 3.85
N ALA A 101 -17.32 0.30 3.28
CA ALA A 101 -17.42 -0.91 2.46
C ALA A 101 -18.07 -2.06 3.24
N SER A 102 -18.99 -2.78 2.59
CA SER A 102 -19.64 -3.95 3.18
C SER A 102 -18.64 -5.10 3.36
N TRP A 103 -18.95 -6.03 4.27
CA TRP A 103 -18.16 -7.26 4.45
C TRP A 103 -18.00 -8.04 3.14
N GLU A 104 -19.07 -8.17 2.36
CA GLU A 104 -19.04 -8.85 1.06
C GLU A 104 -18.01 -8.18 0.13
N SER A 105 -18.08 -6.85 0.00
CA SER A 105 -17.13 -6.11 -0.82
C SER A 105 -15.69 -6.27 -0.35
N VAL A 106 -15.45 -6.22 0.96
CA VAL A 106 -14.12 -6.38 1.54
C VAL A 106 -13.56 -7.78 1.31
N LEU A 107 -14.34 -8.82 1.51
CA LEU A 107 -13.92 -10.20 1.25
C LEU A 107 -13.54 -10.38 -0.22
N ASP A 108 -14.37 -9.91 -1.13
CA ASP A 108 -14.15 -10.06 -2.56
C ASP A 108 -13.00 -9.19 -3.08
N ASN A 109 -12.97 -7.91 -2.70
CA ASN A 109 -12.06 -6.94 -3.33
C ASN A 109 -10.75 -6.75 -2.55
N ASN A 110 -10.74 -6.92 -1.23
CA ASN A 110 -9.55 -6.64 -0.41
C ASN A 110 -8.84 -7.93 0.01
N VAL A 111 -9.58 -8.89 0.54
CA VAL A 111 -9.01 -10.17 0.99
C VAL A 111 -8.55 -11.02 -0.19
N ALA A 112 -9.43 -11.25 -1.17
CA ALA A 112 -9.10 -12.08 -2.34
C ALA A 112 -7.98 -11.45 -3.19
N SER A 113 -7.98 -10.12 -3.38
CA SER A 113 -6.93 -9.43 -4.14
C SER A 113 -5.57 -9.52 -3.44
N ALA A 114 -5.52 -9.30 -2.12
CA ALA A 114 -4.26 -9.37 -1.37
C ALA A 114 -3.57 -10.72 -1.55
N VAL A 115 -4.33 -11.83 -1.42
CA VAL A 115 -3.78 -13.18 -1.64
C VAL A 115 -3.34 -13.38 -3.09
N SER A 116 -4.15 -12.96 -4.06
CA SER A 116 -3.84 -13.16 -5.48
C SER A 116 -2.59 -12.39 -5.92
N VAL A 117 -2.42 -11.15 -5.45
CA VAL A 117 -1.24 -10.32 -5.76
C VAL A 117 0.02 -10.92 -5.14
N LEU A 118 -0.02 -11.30 -3.86
CA LEU A 118 1.12 -11.92 -3.18
C LEU A 118 1.51 -13.25 -3.84
N GLU A 119 0.53 -14.07 -4.21
CA GLU A 119 0.78 -15.34 -4.87
C GLU A 119 1.32 -15.16 -6.30
N ALA A 120 0.82 -14.18 -7.05
CA ALA A 120 1.36 -13.84 -8.37
C ALA A 120 2.82 -13.37 -8.27
N ALA A 121 3.11 -12.48 -7.32
CA ALA A 121 4.46 -12.00 -7.07
C ALA A 121 5.42 -13.15 -6.69
N ARG A 122 4.99 -14.02 -5.77
CA ARG A 122 5.76 -15.21 -5.37
C ARG A 122 6.07 -16.13 -6.56
N ARG A 123 5.05 -16.45 -7.38
CA ARG A 123 5.21 -17.36 -8.54
C ARG A 123 6.12 -16.80 -9.60
N ALA A 124 6.06 -15.50 -9.84
CA ALA A 124 6.88 -14.81 -10.81
C ALA A 124 8.29 -14.47 -10.29
N GLY A 125 8.58 -14.72 -9.01
CA GLY A 125 9.88 -14.40 -8.40
C GLY A 125 10.11 -12.90 -8.24
N VAL A 126 9.04 -12.10 -8.14
CA VAL A 126 9.16 -10.65 -7.89
C VAL A 126 9.87 -10.43 -6.54
N PRO A 127 10.95 -9.64 -6.50
CA PRO A 127 11.72 -9.50 -5.26
C PRO A 127 11.02 -8.67 -4.19
N ARG A 128 10.15 -7.69 -4.58
CA ARG A 128 9.52 -6.78 -3.63
C ARG A 128 8.09 -6.40 -4.00
N VAL A 129 7.22 -6.39 -2.98
CA VAL A 129 5.85 -5.88 -3.05
C VAL A 129 5.67 -4.79 -2.02
N VAL A 130 5.19 -3.62 -2.44
CA VAL A 130 4.75 -2.53 -1.57
C VAL A 130 3.24 -2.48 -1.61
N GLN A 131 2.57 -2.69 -0.47
CA GLN A 131 1.11 -2.72 -0.41
C GLN A 131 0.55 -1.54 0.39
N ALA A 132 -0.50 -0.92 -0.16
CA ALA A 132 -1.25 0.07 0.57
C ALA A 132 -2.10 -0.60 1.67
N SER A 133 -1.70 -0.41 2.93
CA SER A 133 -2.53 -0.58 4.11
C SER A 133 -3.27 0.74 4.41
N SER A 134 -3.72 0.95 5.62
CA SER A 134 -4.49 2.12 6.00
C SER A 134 -4.28 2.48 7.46
N ASN A 135 -4.34 3.78 7.79
CA ASN A 135 -4.45 4.25 9.16
C ASN A 135 -5.67 3.67 9.89
N HIS A 136 -6.74 3.32 9.17
CA HIS A 136 -7.94 2.68 9.71
C HIS A 136 -7.67 1.35 10.44
N VAL A 137 -6.51 0.70 10.21
CA VAL A 137 -6.08 -0.48 10.99
C VAL A 137 -6.01 -0.20 12.49
N THR A 138 -5.75 1.05 12.85
CA THR A 138 -5.75 1.55 14.22
C THR A 138 -6.77 2.68 14.42
N GLY A 139 -7.79 2.74 13.58
CA GLY A 139 -8.73 3.87 13.49
C GLY A 139 -9.48 4.17 14.78
N ILE A 140 -9.82 3.17 15.60
CA ILE A 140 -10.49 3.41 16.89
C ILE A 140 -9.63 4.23 17.86
N PHE A 141 -8.31 4.29 17.72
CA PHE A 141 -7.52 5.23 18.53
C PHE A 141 -7.87 6.69 18.27
N GLU A 142 -8.41 7.01 17.10
CA GLU A 142 -8.82 8.36 16.73
C GLU A 142 -10.01 8.87 17.59
N GLU A 143 -10.71 7.96 18.29
CA GLU A 143 -11.77 8.28 19.25
C GLU A 143 -11.23 8.53 20.68
N ASP A 144 -10.00 8.16 20.96
CA ASP A 144 -9.38 8.33 22.28
C ASP A 144 -8.74 9.73 22.40
N GLU A 145 -8.73 10.31 23.63
CA GLU A 145 -7.99 11.54 23.88
C GLU A 145 -6.47 11.26 24.00
N PRO A 146 -5.59 12.14 23.50
CA PRO A 146 -5.90 13.47 22.93
C PRO A 146 -6.17 13.47 21.42
N TYR A 147 -6.19 12.32 20.76
CA TYR A 147 -6.28 12.23 19.30
C TYR A 147 -7.63 12.75 18.79
N ALA A 148 -8.73 12.44 19.48
CA ALA A 148 -10.07 12.93 19.12
C ALA A 148 -10.11 14.46 19.07
N SER A 149 -9.58 15.14 20.10
CA SER A 149 -9.47 16.60 20.14
C SER A 149 -8.58 17.15 19.02
N ILE A 150 -7.42 16.53 18.75
CA ILE A 150 -6.50 16.94 17.69
C ILE A 150 -7.17 16.84 16.32
N LEU A 151 -7.86 15.74 16.04
CA LEU A 151 -8.54 15.51 14.76
C LEU A 151 -9.77 16.41 14.57
N ALA A 152 -10.39 16.84 15.67
CA ALA A 152 -11.45 17.84 15.65
C ALA A 152 -10.93 19.29 15.54
N GLY A 153 -9.60 19.51 15.47
CA GLY A 153 -9.00 20.85 15.42
C GLY A 153 -9.04 21.60 16.76
N SER A 154 -9.29 20.92 17.86
CA SER A 154 -9.36 21.47 19.21
C SER A 154 -8.02 21.26 19.93
N TYR A 155 -7.14 22.25 19.85
CA TYR A 155 -5.77 22.13 20.34
C TYR A 155 -5.54 22.74 21.73
N THR A 156 -6.60 23.18 22.42
CA THR A 156 -6.46 23.86 23.71
C THR A 156 -5.85 22.93 24.77
N GLY A 157 -4.70 23.34 25.32
CA GLY A 157 -3.98 22.55 26.31
C GLY A 157 -3.17 21.39 25.75
N ILE A 158 -3.10 21.24 24.42
CA ILE A 158 -2.31 20.21 23.77
C ILE A 158 -1.09 20.85 23.10
N GLU A 159 0.10 20.41 23.50
CA GLU A 159 1.37 20.85 22.88
C GLU A 159 1.73 19.92 21.72
N PRO A 160 2.08 20.45 20.52
CA PRO A 160 2.49 19.64 19.40
C PRO A 160 3.66 18.72 19.74
N GLY A 161 3.47 17.43 19.56
CA GLY A 161 4.50 16.42 19.84
C GLY A 161 4.68 16.04 21.30
N ALA A 162 3.95 16.63 22.24
CA ALA A 162 4.02 16.28 23.66
C ALA A 162 3.03 15.17 24.07
N PHE A 163 2.32 14.58 23.13
CA PHE A 163 1.41 13.45 23.36
C PHE A 163 2.02 12.17 22.75
N PRO A 164 1.66 11.00 23.26
CA PRO A 164 2.10 9.73 22.68
C PRO A 164 1.65 9.63 21.23
N ARG A 165 2.53 9.19 20.33
CA ARG A 165 2.15 8.87 18.95
C ARG A 165 1.85 7.38 18.83
N ILE A 166 0.90 7.06 17.93
CA ILE A 166 0.50 5.70 17.64
C ILE A 166 1.56 5.07 16.73
N GLY A 167 2.34 4.12 17.27
CA GLY A 167 3.34 3.38 16.50
C GLY A 167 2.73 2.29 15.61
N ALA A 168 3.50 1.78 14.67
CA ALA A 168 3.08 0.66 13.84
C ALA A 168 2.91 -0.64 14.64
N ASP A 169 3.55 -0.75 15.80
CA ASP A 169 3.47 -1.83 16.77
C ASP A 169 2.29 -1.69 17.76
N ALA A 170 1.56 -0.57 17.72
CA ALA A 170 0.38 -0.39 18.56
C ALA A 170 -0.65 -1.51 18.31
N PRO A 171 -1.46 -1.86 19.33
CA PRO A 171 -2.52 -2.84 19.16
C PRO A 171 -3.42 -2.52 17.96
N ILE A 172 -3.81 -3.54 17.20
CA ILE A 172 -4.74 -3.42 16.09
C ILE A 172 -6.13 -3.08 16.67
N ARG A 173 -6.71 -1.93 16.23
CA ARG A 173 -8.02 -1.44 16.63
C ARG A 173 -8.77 -0.91 15.39
N PRO A 174 -9.22 -1.81 14.48
CA PRO A 174 -9.85 -1.42 13.22
C PRO A 174 -11.22 -0.80 13.46
N ASP A 175 -11.53 0.25 12.71
CA ASP A 175 -12.78 1.02 12.81
C ASP A 175 -13.89 0.55 11.86
N GLY A 176 -13.65 -0.49 11.09
CA GLY A 176 -14.66 -1.05 10.19
C GLY A 176 -14.18 -2.24 9.35
N PRO A 177 -15.08 -2.83 8.53
CA PRO A 177 -14.76 -3.98 7.70
C PRO A 177 -13.58 -3.73 6.75
N TYR A 178 -13.50 -2.53 6.16
CA TYR A 178 -12.37 -2.13 5.32
C TYR A 178 -11.03 -2.28 6.04
N ALA A 179 -10.96 -1.76 7.25
CA ALA A 179 -9.76 -1.84 8.10
C ALA A 179 -9.38 -3.29 8.42
N VAL A 180 -10.37 -4.13 8.75
CA VAL A 180 -10.13 -5.58 8.98
C VAL A 180 -9.59 -6.26 7.73
N GLY A 181 -10.07 -5.89 6.53
CA GLY A 181 -9.51 -6.37 5.27
C GLY A 181 -8.03 -5.97 5.09
N LYS A 182 -7.65 -4.77 5.53
CA LYS A 182 -6.24 -4.33 5.52
C LYS A 182 -5.38 -5.10 6.53
N VAL A 183 -5.90 -5.36 7.73
CA VAL A 183 -5.24 -6.23 8.74
C VAL A 183 -4.98 -7.63 8.17
N PHE A 184 -5.96 -8.20 7.47
CA PHE A 184 -5.78 -9.48 6.80
C PHE A 184 -4.62 -9.43 5.80
N GLY A 185 -4.55 -8.36 5.01
CA GLY A 185 -3.44 -8.14 4.06
C GLY A 185 -2.08 -8.14 4.76
N GLU A 186 -1.94 -7.35 5.84
CA GLU A 186 -0.69 -7.29 6.63
C GLU A 186 -0.28 -8.68 7.14
N ALA A 187 -1.23 -9.45 7.68
CA ALA A 187 -0.98 -10.82 8.15
C ALA A 187 -0.59 -11.77 7.00
N ALA A 188 -1.27 -11.67 5.85
CA ALA A 188 -0.94 -12.46 4.67
C ALA A 188 0.47 -12.14 4.16
N GLY A 189 0.83 -10.85 4.05
CA GLY A 189 2.18 -10.45 3.64
C GLY A 189 3.27 -10.94 4.58
N ARG A 190 3.02 -10.94 5.88
CA ARG A 190 3.92 -11.54 6.87
C ARG A 190 4.13 -13.02 6.60
N TYR A 191 3.05 -13.75 6.35
CA TYR A 191 3.14 -15.17 5.99
C TYR A 191 3.98 -15.40 4.71
N TYR A 192 3.73 -14.62 3.64
CA TYR A 192 4.50 -14.75 2.40
C TYR A 192 5.97 -14.39 2.58
N SER A 193 6.27 -13.43 3.43
CA SER A 193 7.66 -13.09 3.76
C SER A 193 8.36 -14.23 4.50
N ASP A 194 7.76 -14.77 5.55
CA ASP A 194 8.35 -15.80 6.39
C ASP A 194 8.45 -17.14 5.66
N ALA A 195 7.40 -17.55 4.95
CA ALA A 195 7.33 -18.85 4.31
C ALA A 195 8.08 -18.91 2.97
N PHE A 196 8.14 -17.82 2.22
CA PHE A 196 8.67 -17.81 0.85
C PHE A 196 9.79 -16.80 0.61
N GLY A 197 10.07 -15.95 1.59
CA GLY A 197 11.14 -14.97 1.48
C GLY A 197 10.82 -13.77 0.60
N LEU A 198 9.55 -13.55 0.27
CA LEU A 198 9.11 -12.36 -0.44
C LEU A 198 9.33 -11.11 0.42
N SER A 199 9.94 -10.05 -0.13
CA SER A 199 9.98 -8.77 0.58
C SER A 199 8.64 -8.06 0.44
N VAL A 200 7.95 -7.82 1.56
CA VAL A 200 6.63 -7.17 1.58
C VAL A 200 6.65 -5.99 2.56
N ILE A 201 6.36 -4.80 2.05
CA ILE A 201 6.28 -3.57 2.84
C ILE A 201 4.85 -3.06 2.80
N TYR A 202 4.24 -2.88 3.96
CA TYR A 202 2.91 -2.29 4.12
C TYR A 202 3.01 -0.84 4.58
N LEU A 203 2.21 0.01 3.95
CA LEU A 203 2.11 1.41 4.31
C LEU A 203 0.70 1.70 4.81
N ARG A 204 0.55 1.97 6.11
CA ARG A 204 -0.66 2.53 6.70
C ARG A 204 -0.74 4.00 6.32
N LEU A 205 -1.29 4.24 5.13
CA LEU A 205 -1.35 5.58 4.55
C LEU A 205 -2.36 6.45 5.29
N GLY A 206 -1.97 7.68 5.60
CA GLY A 206 -2.87 8.73 6.00
C GLY A 206 -3.71 9.24 4.83
N GLN A 207 -4.29 10.42 5.01
CA GLN A 207 -5.21 10.99 4.02
C GLN A 207 -4.47 11.50 2.77
N VAL A 208 -4.79 10.92 1.61
CA VAL A 208 -4.38 11.42 0.29
C VAL A 208 -5.60 11.89 -0.48
N ASN A 209 -5.63 13.14 -0.91
CA ASN A 209 -6.72 13.68 -1.71
C ASN A 209 -6.21 14.30 -3.03
N ARG A 210 -7.13 14.62 -3.93
CA ARG A 210 -6.77 15.15 -5.27
C ARG A 210 -6.22 16.57 -5.23
N GLU A 211 -6.64 17.34 -4.26
CA GLU A 211 -6.29 18.75 -4.11
C GLU A 211 -4.93 18.97 -3.44
N ASP A 212 -4.32 17.87 -2.95
CA ASP A 212 -3.02 17.85 -2.27
C ASP A 212 -2.91 18.84 -1.10
N ARG A 213 -4.02 19.01 -0.35
CA ARG A 213 -4.09 19.94 0.79
C ARG A 213 -5.20 19.55 1.77
N PRO A 214 -5.18 20.08 3.02
CA PRO A 214 -6.26 19.87 3.98
C PRO A 214 -7.62 20.33 3.45
N LYS A 215 -8.68 19.55 3.74
CA LYS A 215 -10.07 19.84 3.35
C LYS A 215 -11.01 19.91 4.53
N ASN A 216 -10.59 19.39 5.67
CA ASN A 216 -11.33 19.41 6.94
C ASN A 216 -10.32 19.37 8.09
N GLU A 217 -10.81 19.43 9.32
CA GLU A 217 -9.97 19.55 10.52
C GLU A 217 -9.01 18.37 10.70
N SER A 218 -9.46 17.14 10.47
CA SER A 218 -8.61 15.97 10.65
C SER A 218 -7.42 15.94 9.70
N HIS A 219 -7.53 16.56 8.52
CA HIS A 219 -6.44 16.57 7.53
C HIS A 219 -5.21 17.35 7.99
N TRP A 220 -5.33 18.26 9.00
CA TRP A 220 -4.15 18.94 9.56
C TRP A 220 -3.21 17.99 10.29
N ALA A 221 -3.73 16.85 10.74
CA ALA A 221 -2.95 15.80 11.38
C ALA A 221 -2.60 14.65 10.44
N THR A 222 -3.49 14.35 9.48
CA THR A 222 -3.47 13.07 8.77
C THR A 222 -3.01 13.15 7.31
N LEU A 223 -2.78 14.35 6.75
CA LEU A 223 -2.44 14.53 5.34
C LEU A 223 -1.12 13.83 5.00
N LEU A 224 -1.12 13.09 3.89
CA LEU A 224 0.07 12.67 3.17
C LEU A 224 0.05 13.36 1.80
N THR A 225 0.95 14.30 1.58
CA THR A 225 1.04 15.03 0.31
C THR A 225 1.49 14.13 -0.84
N HIS A 226 1.21 14.54 -2.07
CA HIS A 226 1.63 13.80 -3.25
C HIS A 226 3.15 13.68 -3.33
N ARG A 227 3.89 14.74 -2.96
CA ARG A 227 5.35 14.73 -2.92
C ARG A 227 5.88 13.71 -1.93
N ASP A 228 5.42 13.76 -0.70
CA ASP A 228 5.86 12.85 0.36
C ASP A 228 5.41 11.40 0.08
N LEU A 229 4.23 11.19 -0.51
CA LEU A 229 3.77 9.87 -0.95
C LEU A 229 4.72 9.26 -1.99
N VAL A 230 5.08 10.01 -3.03
CA VAL A 230 6.00 9.53 -4.08
C VAL A 230 7.38 9.21 -3.49
N GLU A 231 7.88 10.05 -2.60
CA GLU A 231 9.18 9.83 -1.95
C GLU A 231 9.16 8.62 -1.01
N LEU A 232 8.09 8.45 -0.22
CA LEU A 232 7.89 7.27 0.63
C LEU A 232 7.93 5.98 -0.19
N ILE A 233 7.21 5.95 -1.32
CA ILE A 233 7.23 4.80 -2.22
C ILE A 233 8.63 4.58 -2.81
N ARG A 234 9.36 5.63 -3.21
CA ARG A 234 10.74 5.49 -3.69
C ARG A 234 11.63 4.85 -2.63
N CYS A 235 11.54 5.32 -1.38
CA CYS A 235 12.28 4.73 -0.26
C CYS A 235 11.95 3.23 -0.09
N CYS A 236 10.67 2.83 -0.20
CA CYS A 236 10.29 1.42 -0.16
C CYS A 236 10.89 0.61 -1.31
N LEU A 237 10.88 1.15 -2.54
CA LEU A 237 11.38 0.45 -3.72
C LEU A 237 12.89 0.20 -3.67
N VAL A 238 13.66 1.14 -3.10
CA VAL A 238 15.12 1.05 -3.01
C VAL A 238 15.62 0.56 -1.65
N ALA A 239 14.72 0.23 -0.73
CA ALA A 239 15.10 -0.26 0.60
C ALA A 239 16.01 -1.50 0.50
N PRO A 240 16.96 -1.70 1.43
CA PRO A 240 17.87 -2.84 1.41
C PRO A 240 17.11 -4.19 1.31
N SER A 241 17.71 -5.18 0.68
CA SER A 241 17.13 -6.54 0.57
C SER A 241 16.95 -7.24 1.92
N THR A 242 17.61 -6.75 2.97
CA THR A 242 17.44 -7.19 4.35
C THR A 242 16.08 -6.80 4.94
N VAL A 243 15.42 -5.77 4.39
CA VAL A 243 14.05 -5.40 4.74
C VAL A 243 13.11 -6.38 4.05
N ARG A 244 12.78 -7.47 4.75
CA ARG A 244 11.92 -8.53 4.22
C ARG A 244 10.44 -8.32 4.52
N PHE A 245 10.13 -7.74 5.67
CA PHE A 245 8.79 -7.38 6.07
C PHE A 245 8.82 -6.12 6.93
N GLY A 246 7.85 -5.23 6.70
CA GLY A 246 7.63 -4.06 7.54
C GLY A 246 6.23 -3.51 7.36
N VAL A 247 5.69 -2.91 8.42
CA VAL A 247 4.46 -2.14 8.42
C VAL A 247 4.82 -0.76 8.96
N PHE A 248 4.48 0.29 8.21
CA PHE A 248 4.88 1.67 8.53
C PHE A 248 3.73 2.63 8.30
N TYR A 249 3.69 3.72 9.07
CA TYR A 249 2.79 4.82 8.75
C TYR A 249 3.37 5.73 7.67
N GLY A 250 2.51 6.10 6.71
CA GLY A 250 2.79 7.09 5.69
C GLY A 250 1.98 8.36 5.96
N VAL A 251 2.64 9.40 6.46
CA VAL A 251 2.06 10.71 6.75
C VAL A 251 3.11 11.78 6.52
N SER A 252 2.70 12.99 6.11
CA SER A 252 3.60 14.14 6.00
C SER A 252 4.09 14.62 7.36
N ALA A 253 5.07 15.53 7.41
CA ALA A 253 5.64 16.07 8.65
C ALA A 253 4.67 17.00 9.40
N ASN A 254 3.38 16.69 9.37
CA ASN A 254 2.34 17.53 9.94
C ASN A 254 2.61 17.82 11.42
N LYS A 255 2.48 19.07 11.79
CA LYS A 255 2.66 19.55 13.17
C LYS A 255 1.81 18.75 14.18
N TRP A 256 0.60 18.37 13.78
CA TRP A 256 -0.38 17.67 14.63
C TRP A 256 -0.47 16.18 14.34
N ARG A 257 0.50 15.58 13.62
CA ARG A 257 0.46 14.15 13.29
C ARG A 257 0.35 13.27 14.54
N ILE A 258 -0.57 12.32 14.51
CA ILE A 258 -0.84 11.40 15.61
C ILE A 258 -0.08 10.08 15.50
N TRP A 259 0.50 9.79 14.34
CA TRP A 259 1.26 8.55 14.11
C TRP A 259 2.76 8.76 14.21
N GLU A 260 3.45 7.72 14.70
CA GLU A 260 4.90 7.68 14.74
C GLU A 260 5.47 7.38 13.34
N THR A 261 6.62 8.01 13.03
CA THR A 261 7.30 7.89 11.75
C THR A 261 8.81 7.73 11.88
N ASP A 262 9.33 7.55 13.09
CA ASP A 262 10.77 7.35 13.28
C ASP A 262 11.22 6.00 12.75
N ASP A 263 10.40 4.96 12.90
CA ASP A 263 10.65 3.61 12.39
C ASP A 263 10.80 3.58 10.86
N VAL A 264 9.96 4.32 10.14
CA VAL A 264 10.06 4.42 8.67
C VAL A 264 11.31 5.20 8.26
N ARG A 265 11.69 6.22 9.01
CA ARG A 265 12.94 6.97 8.78
C ARG A 265 14.16 6.08 8.98
N GLU A 266 14.21 5.33 10.07
CA GLU A 266 15.33 4.46 10.43
C GLU A 266 15.46 3.27 9.47
N THR A 267 14.34 2.67 9.06
CA THR A 267 14.33 1.45 8.25
C THR A 267 14.42 1.74 6.76
N LEU A 268 13.69 2.76 6.27
CA LEU A 268 13.55 3.05 4.85
C LEU A 268 14.27 4.34 4.42
N GLY A 269 14.72 5.15 5.36
CA GLY A 269 15.35 6.45 5.08
C GLY A 269 14.35 7.55 4.68
N PHE A 270 13.05 7.31 4.81
CA PHE A 270 12.03 8.30 4.45
C PHE A 270 11.99 9.46 5.44
N GLN A 271 12.06 10.67 4.90
CA GLN A 271 11.94 11.93 5.66
C GLN A 271 10.87 12.80 5.00
N PRO A 272 9.65 12.86 5.55
CA PRO A 272 8.60 13.72 5.01
C PRO A 272 9.02 15.19 5.11
N ARG A 273 8.62 15.99 4.12
CA ARG A 273 9.03 17.39 3.98
C ARG A 273 7.89 18.37 4.11
N ASP A 274 6.67 17.92 3.83
CA ASP A 274 5.50 18.79 3.85
C ASP A 274 4.82 18.81 5.20
N ASP A 275 4.33 19.98 5.59
CA ASP A 275 3.51 20.17 6.77
C ASP A 275 2.19 20.81 6.34
N ALA A 276 1.08 20.17 6.67
CA ALA A 276 -0.26 20.70 6.40
C ALA A 276 -0.44 22.09 7.02
N GLU A 277 0.13 22.36 8.18
CA GLU A 277 0.04 23.66 8.87
C GLU A 277 0.56 24.83 8.03
N ALA A 278 1.54 24.58 7.17
CA ALA A 278 2.07 25.57 6.24
C ALA A 278 1.11 25.92 5.09
N MET A 279 -0.01 25.20 4.99
CA MET A 279 -1.04 25.41 3.94
C MET A 279 -2.27 26.19 4.45
N ARG A 280 -2.25 26.66 5.73
CA ARG A 280 -3.30 27.51 6.32
C ARG A 280 -3.40 28.87 5.69
#